data_05ac9d97e81daedf2ac4addc358965f8
#
_entry.id   05ac9d97e81daedf2ac4addc358965f8
#
_cell.length_a   1.000
_cell.length_b   1.000
_cell.length_c   1.000
_cell.angle_alpha   90.00
_cell.angle_beta   90.00
_cell.angle_gamma   90.00
#
_symmetry.space_group_name_H-M   'P 1'
#
loop_
_entity.id
_entity.type
_entity.pdbx_description
1 polymer ?
#
loop_
_entity_poly.entity_id
_entity_poly.type
_entity_poly.pdbx_seq_one_letter_code
_entity_poly.pdbx_strand_id
1 'polypeptide(L)'
;MGLLEKIDIKNLPRHIAIIMDGNGRWAKEKGQDRLFGHFHGVESVRDIVEGCAELGVGYLTLYAFSTENWDRPVEEVTGLMELLVDTIRKEVPTLNKNNIKLHVIGDTNMLPEYARNELKEALDETSHNTGLNLVMALSYSSRWEIVNAIKSIAADVKAGKLEPFEIDQDSIKDYLATKEFPDPELMIRTSGEYRISNFLLYQLAYAELYFTQVRWPDFRKENLYEAILDFHQRERRFGKTGEQLKQKTEIT
;
A
#
# COMPACT_ATOMS: atom_id res chain seq x y z
N MET A 1 -2.83 30.23 -3.35
CA MET A 1 -1.82 29.31 -2.84
C MET A 1 -2.36 27.89 -3.03
N GLY A 2 -1.71 27.07 -3.84
CA GLY A 2 -2.16 25.70 -4.12
C GLY A 2 -2.00 24.81 -2.88
N LEU A 3 -2.66 23.62 -2.86
CA LEU A 3 -2.50 22.68 -1.74
C LEU A 3 -1.05 22.22 -1.57
N LEU A 4 -0.36 21.99 -2.68
CA LEU A 4 1.05 21.60 -2.71
C LEU A 4 1.97 22.57 -1.93
N GLU A 5 1.74 23.87 -2.06
CA GLU A 5 2.55 24.92 -1.38
C GLU A 5 2.37 24.94 0.15
N LYS A 6 1.31 24.27 0.66
CA LYS A 6 1.03 24.16 2.10
C LYS A 6 1.65 22.93 2.73
N ILE A 7 2.12 21.98 1.93
CA ILE A 7 2.70 20.74 2.42
C ILE A 7 4.10 21.02 2.98
N ASP A 8 4.32 20.67 4.24
CA ASP A 8 5.66 20.64 4.82
C ASP A 8 6.37 19.35 4.42
N ILE A 9 7.25 19.42 3.44
CA ILE A 9 8.02 18.27 2.93
C ILE A 9 8.95 17.64 3.97
N LYS A 10 9.25 18.32 5.08
CA LYS A 10 10.08 17.76 6.17
C LYS A 10 9.28 16.85 7.10
N ASN A 11 7.96 16.98 7.10
CA ASN A 11 7.03 16.23 7.96
C ASN A 11 6.13 15.28 7.16
N LEU A 12 6.53 14.87 5.95
CA LEU A 12 5.77 13.90 5.17
C LEU A 12 5.67 12.55 5.90
N PRO A 13 4.52 11.84 5.75
CA PRO A 13 4.48 10.44 6.14
C PRO A 13 5.51 9.66 5.32
N ARG A 14 6.40 8.95 6.00
CA ARG A 14 7.44 8.17 5.35
C ARG A 14 6.86 7.06 4.47
N HIS A 15 5.74 6.48 4.91
CA HIS A 15 5.04 5.41 4.20
C HIS A 15 3.53 5.69 4.18
N ILE A 16 2.96 5.74 2.99
CA ILE A 16 1.52 5.87 2.75
C ILE A 16 0.99 4.54 2.23
N ALA A 17 -0.12 4.05 2.83
CA ALA A 17 -0.83 2.86 2.36
C ALA A 17 -2.22 3.26 1.86
N ILE A 18 -2.68 2.71 0.72
CA ILE A 18 -3.96 3.11 0.12
C ILE A 18 -4.84 1.91 -0.19
N ILE A 19 -6.08 1.96 0.29
CA ILE A 19 -7.16 1.05 -0.13
C ILE A 19 -7.96 1.75 -1.24
N MET A 20 -7.79 1.26 -2.47
CA MET A 20 -8.32 1.81 -3.72
C MET A 20 -9.77 1.35 -3.95
N ASP A 21 -10.70 1.84 -3.12
CA ASP A 21 -12.10 1.45 -3.17
C ASP A 21 -12.94 2.37 -4.06
N GLY A 22 -14.05 1.82 -4.60
CA GLY A 22 -15.07 2.57 -5.32
C GLY A 22 -15.10 2.38 -6.83
N ASN A 23 -14.17 1.63 -7.43
CA ASN A 23 -14.12 1.40 -8.88
C ASN A 23 -15.45 0.89 -9.45
N GLY A 24 -16.01 -0.17 -8.85
CA GLY A 24 -17.27 -0.77 -9.32
C GLY A 24 -18.50 0.14 -9.09
N ARG A 25 -18.53 0.92 -7.99
CA ARG A 25 -19.63 1.88 -7.73
C ARG A 25 -19.59 3.04 -8.72
N TRP A 26 -18.39 3.55 -9.00
CA TRP A 26 -18.15 4.60 -9.98
C TRP A 26 -18.58 4.18 -11.39
N ALA A 27 -18.23 2.95 -11.82
CA ALA A 27 -18.64 2.41 -13.10
C ALA A 27 -20.16 2.26 -13.19
N LYS A 28 -20.81 1.69 -12.15
CA LYS A 28 -22.25 1.50 -12.10
C LYS A 28 -23.03 2.82 -12.24
N GLU A 29 -22.56 3.90 -11.64
CA GLU A 29 -23.18 5.24 -11.78
C GLU A 29 -23.11 5.77 -13.21
N LYS A 30 -22.12 5.31 -13.98
CA LYS A 30 -21.95 5.65 -15.41
C LYS A 30 -22.64 4.63 -16.34
N GLY A 31 -23.40 3.67 -15.77
CA GLY A 31 -24.06 2.64 -16.57
C GLY A 31 -23.10 1.61 -17.18
N GLN A 32 -21.87 1.49 -16.63
CA GLN A 32 -20.81 0.63 -17.11
C GLN A 32 -20.57 -0.57 -16.17
N ASP A 33 -19.87 -1.59 -16.67
CA ASP A 33 -19.45 -2.74 -15.88
C ASP A 33 -18.34 -2.38 -14.88
N ARG A 34 -18.05 -3.31 -13.96
CA ARG A 34 -17.06 -3.06 -12.88
C ARG A 34 -15.64 -2.90 -13.41
N LEU A 35 -15.29 -3.63 -14.49
CA LEU A 35 -13.95 -3.57 -15.10
C LEU A 35 -13.68 -2.19 -15.69
N PHE A 36 -14.69 -1.53 -16.28
CA PHE A 36 -14.56 -0.15 -16.75
C PHE A 36 -14.06 0.80 -15.66
N GLY A 37 -14.55 0.64 -14.41
CA GLY A 37 -14.08 1.42 -13.28
C GLY A 37 -12.61 1.12 -12.90
N HIS A 38 -12.19 -0.14 -12.98
CA HIS A 38 -10.81 -0.52 -12.72
C HIS A 38 -9.86 0.02 -13.79
N PHE A 39 -10.24 0.03 -15.06
CA PHE A 39 -9.48 0.66 -16.14
C PHE A 39 -9.23 2.14 -15.87
N HIS A 40 -10.26 2.88 -15.46
CA HIS A 40 -10.12 4.30 -15.12
C HIS A 40 -9.35 4.52 -13.81
N GLY A 41 -9.39 3.55 -12.89
CA GLY A 41 -8.60 3.57 -11.68
C GLY A 41 -7.08 3.53 -11.92
N VAL A 42 -6.61 3.05 -13.08
CA VAL A 42 -5.19 3.04 -13.45
C VAL A 42 -4.64 4.46 -13.58
N GLU A 43 -5.44 5.41 -14.09
CA GLU A 43 -5.03 6.83 -14.16
C GLU A 43 -4.77 7.40 -12.77
N SER A 44 -5.62 7.03 -11.79
CA SER A 44 -5.43 7.43 -10.40
C SER A 44 -4.17 6.80 -9.79
N VAL A 45 -3.87 5.52 -10.10
CA VAL A 45 -2.61 4.90 -9.68
C VAL A 45 -1.42 5.71 -10.17
N ARG A 46 -1.37 6.03 -11.46
CA ARG A 46 -0.28 6.81 -12.06
C ARG A 46 -0.13 8.17 -11.38
N ASP A 47 -1.22 8.91 -11.26
CA ASP A 47 -1.22 10.26 -10.69
C ASP A 47 -0.73 10.26 -9.22
N ILE A 48 -1.17 9.29 -8.43
CA ILE A 48 -0.77 9.16 -7.01
C ILE A 48 0.68 8.70 -6.88
N VAL A 49 1.14 7.76 -7.69
CA VAL A 49 2.53 7.29 -7.70
C VAL A 49 3.48 8.44 -8.06
N GLU A 50 3.15 9.20 -9.11
CA GLU A 50 3.91 10.39 -9.49
C GLU A 50 3.87 11.45 -8.39
N GLY A 51 2.69 11.73 -7.80
CA GLY A 51 2.55 12.70 -6.72
C GLY A 51 3.38 12.33 -5.48
N CYS A 52 3.41 11.06 -5.09
CA CYS A 52 4.27 10.57 -4.00
C CYS A 52 5.76 10.71 -4.32
N ALA A 53 6.16 10.37 -5.56
CA ALA A 53 7.55 10.51 -6.00
C ALA A 53 8.00 11.98 -6.05
N GLU A 54 7.18 12.88 -6.57
CA GLU A 54 7.44 14.32 -6.64
C GLU A 54 7.59 14.96 -5.24
N LEU A 55 6.79 14.51 -4.27
CA LEU A 55 6.87 14.97 -2.88
C LEU A 55 8.08 14.42 -2.14
N GLY A 56 8.66 13.29 -2.58
CA GLY A 56 9.74 12.60 -1.89
C GLY A 56 9.25 11.63 -0.80
N VAL A 57 8.03 11.11 -0.91
CA VAL A 57 7.54 10.01 -0.06
C VAL A 57 8.41 8.78 -0.29
N GLY A 58 8.83 8.11 0.80
CA GLY A 58 9.74 6.97 0.71
C GLY A 58 9.07 5.68 0.25
N TYR A 59 7.83 5.44 0.70
CA TYR A 59 7.10 4.19 0.45
C TYR A 59 5.62 4.46 0.18
N LEU A 60 5.08 3.77 -0.84
CA LEU A 60 3.66 3.78 -1.16
C LEU A 60 3.18 2.34 -1.33
N THR A 61 2.28 1.88 -0.47
CA THR A 61 1.65 0.56 -0.62
C THR A 61 0.23 0.70 -1.17
N LEU A 62 -0.05 0.04 -2.29
CA LEU A 62 -1.36 0.01 -2.93
C LEU A 62 -2.02 -1.36 -2.76
N TYR A 63 -3.24 -1.40 -2.20
CA TYR A 63 -4.03 -2.63 -2.06
C TYR A 63 -4.72 -2.94 -3.38
N ALA A 64 -4.01 -3.62 -4.29
CA ALA A 64 -4.47 -3.85 -5.65
C ALA A 64 -5.37 -5.08 -5.78
N PHE A 65 -5.08 -6.18 -5.06
CA PHE A 65 -5.89 -7.40 -5.11
C PHE A 65 -5.80 -8.17 -3.79
N SER A 66 -6.94 -8.35 -3.11
CA SER A 66 -7.01 -9.10 -1.86
C SER A 66 -7.24 -10.59 -2.08
N THR A 67 -6.92 -11.41 -1.07
CA THR A 67 -7.25 -12.85 -1.10
C THR A 67 -8.74 -13.09 -1.28
N GLU A 68 -9.59 -12.24 -0.71
CA GLU A 68 -11.05 -12.33 -0.83
C GLU A 68 -11.57 -11.98 -2.23
N ASN A 69 -10.76 -11.32 -3.07
CA ASN A 69 -11.14 -10.99 -4.44
C ASN A 69 -11.17 -12.22 -5.37
N TRP A 70 -10.51 -13.32 -4.97
CA TRP A 70 -10.61 -14.58 -5.72
C TRP A 70 -12.03 -15.17 -5.73
N ASP A 71 -12.87 -14.83 -4.76
CA ASP A 71 -14.29 -15.27 -4.67
C ASP A 71 -15.22 -14.49 -5.61
N ARG A 72 -14.69 -13.53 -6.38
CA ARG A 72 -15.45 -12.78 -7.40
C ARG A 72 -15.75 -13.64 -8.63
N PRO A 73 -16.73 -13.25 -9.48
CA PRO A 73 -16.97 -13.93 -10.76
C PRO A 73 -15.67 -14.10 -11.56
N VAL A 74 -15.51 -15.27 -12.19
CA VAL A 74 -14.28 -15.65 -12.91
C VAL A 74 -13.92 -14.63 -13.98
N GLU A 75 -14.93 -14.11 -14.70
CA GLU A 75 -14.74 -13.10 -15.75
C GLU A 75 -14.17 -11.79 -15.19
N GLU A 76 -14.61 -11.37 -13.99
CA GLU A 76 -14.07 -10.18 -13.32
C GLU A 76 -12.61 -10.43 -12.89
N VAL A 77 -12.31 -11.58 -12.28
CA VAL A 77 -10.97 -11.94 -11.86
C VAL A 77 -9.99 -12.02 -13.04
N THR A 78 -10.42 -12.68 -14.14
CA THR A 78 -9.61 -12.77 -15.37
C THR A 78 -9.31 -11.40 -15.93
N GLY A 79 -10.34 -10.55 -16.09
CA GLY A 79 -10.15 -9.18 -16.58
C GLY A 79 -9.26 -8.32 -15.68
N LEU A 80 -9.30 -8.51 -14.35
CA LEU A 80 -8.40 -7.83 -13.42
C LEU A 80 -6.94 -8.30 -13.56
N MET A 81 -6.71 -9.60 -13.80
CA MET A 81 -5.35 -10.12 -14.03
C MET A 81 -4.77 -9.64 -15.37
N GLU A 82 -5.59 -9.60 -16.43
CA GLU A 82 -5.19 -9.03 -17.71
C GLU A 82 -4.86 -7.54 -17.59
N LEU A 83 -5.71 -6.77 -16.89
CA LEU A 83 -5.48 -5.35 -16.63
C LEU A 83 -4.18 -5.12 -15.83
N LEU A 84 -3.92 -5.97 -14.83
CA LEU A 84 -2.69 -5.90 -14.03
C LEU A 84 -1.45 -6.05 -14.92
N VAL A 85 -1.42 -7.09 -15.77
CA VAL A 85 -0.30 -7.36 -16.67
C VAL A 85 -0.09 -6.22 -17.67
N ASP A 86 -1.18 -5.78 -18.31
CA ASP A 86 -1.12 -4.67 -19.26
C ASP A 86 -0.64 -3.36 -18.61
N THR A 87 -1.07 -3.12 -17.37
CA THR A 87 -0.65 -1.93 -16.62
C THR A 87 0.83 -2.00 -16.26
N ILE A 88 1.29 -3.13 -15.70
CA ILE A 88 2.70 -3.33 -15.34
C ILE A 88 3.58 -3.07 -16.56
N ARG A 89 3.30 -3.74 -17.68
CA ARG A 89 4.09 -3.61 -18.92
C ARG A 89 4.18 -2.16 -19.42
N LYS A 90 3.06 -1.42 -19.34
CA LYS A 90 2.99 -0.03 -19.80
C LYS A 90 3.67 0.96 -18.85
N GLU A 91 3.67 0.66 -17.55
CA GLU A 91 4.16 1.60 -16.53
C GLU A 91 5.65 1.43 -16.19
N VAL A 92 6.27 0.28 -16.44
CA VAL A 92 7.71 0.05 -16.14
C VAL A 92 8.62 1.15 -16.71
N PRO A 93 8.47 1.60 -17.97
CA PRO A 93 9.29 2.70 -18.48
C PRO A 93 9.11 4.00 -17.67
N THR A 94 7.88 4.29 -17.22
CA THR A 94 7.57 5.47 -16.40
C THR A 94 8.14 5.32 -14.99
N LEU A 95 8.07 4.13 -14.40
CA LEU A 95 8.69 3.84 -13.10
C LEU A 95 10.20 4.07 -13.16
N ASN A 96 10.87 3.55 -14.19
CA ASN A 96 12.31 3.74 -14.37
C ASN A 96 12.68 5.22 -14.59
N LYS A 97 11.91 5.94 -15.43
CA LYS A 97 12.12 7.37 -15.66
C LYS A 97 12.03 8.20 -14.36
N ASN A 98 11.12 7.82 -13.47
CA ASN A 98 10.87 8.52 -12.21
C ASN A 98 11.66 7.92 -11.03
N ASN A 99 12.62 7.02 -11.27
CA ASN A 99 13.43 6.35 -10.25
C ASN A 99 12.58 5.64 -9.18
N ILE A 100 11.50 4.96 -9.58
CA ILE A 100 10.57 4.25 -8.70
C ILE A 100 10.89 2.77 -8.72
N LYS A 101 11.11 2.17 -7.54
CA LYS A 101 11.36 0.75 -7.36
C LYS A 101 10.06 0.02 -7.06
N LEU A 102 9.73 -0.98 -7.88
CA LEU A 102 8.57 -1.82 -7.70
C LEU A 102 8.87 -2.95 -6.69
N HIS A 103 7.93 -3.19 -5.81
CA HIS A 103 7.91 -4.32 -4.87
C HIS A 103 6.53 -4.97 -4.86
N VAL A 104 6.49 -6.20 -4.38
CA VAL A 104 5.24 -6.96 -4.26
C VAL A 104 5.18 -7.63 -2.89
N ILE A 105 3.99 -7.63 -2.28
CA ILE A 105 3.64 -8.43 -1.10
C ILE A 105 2.37 -9.24 -1.36
N GLY A 106 2.26 -10.41 -0.74
CA GLY A 106 1.12 -11.31 -0.86
C GLY A 106 1.48 -12.67 -1.47
N ASP A 107 0.48 -13.51 -1.71
CA ASP A 107 0.66 -14.85 -2.28
C ASP A 107 0.69 -14.80 -3.82
N THR A 108 1.84 -14.48 -4.37
CA THR A 108 2.03 -14.43 -5.84
C THR A 108 1.88 -15.79 -6.50
N ASN A 109 1.96 -16.92 -5.75
CA ASN A 109 1.74 -18.26 -6.32
C ASN A 109 0.29 -18.47 -6.77
N MET A 110 -0.66 -17.72 -6.21
CA MET A 110 -2.06 -17.75 -6.63
C MET A 110 -2.29 -17.05 -7.97
N LEU A 111 -1.36 -16.20 -8.41
CA LEU A 111 -1.48 -15.50 -9.70
C LEU A 111 -1.27 -16.46 -10.87
N PRO A 112 -1.95 -16.27 -12.02
CA PRO A 112 -1.66 -17.00 -13.24
C PRO A 112 -0.18 -16.87 -13.66
N GLU A 113 0.36 -17.89 -14.31
CA GLU A 113 1.78 -17.95 -14.69
C GLU A 113 2.21 -16.73 -15.52
N TYR A 114 1.40 -16.33 -16.49
CA TYR A 114 1.68 -15.17 -17.32
C TYR A 114 1.78 -13.86 -16.49
N ALA A 115 0.96 -13.70 -15.47
CA ALA A 115 1.00 -12.54 -14.58
C ALA A 115 2.24 -12.58 -13.67
N ARG A 116 2.63 -13.76 -13.17
CA ARG A 116 3.86 -13.92 -12.38
C ARG A 116 5.11 -13.59 -13.18
N ASN A 117 5.17 -14.02 -14.45
CA ASN A 117 6.32 -13.78 -15.31
C ASN A 117 6.48 -12.28 -15.59
N GLU A 118 5.41 -11.59 -15.98
CA GLU A 118 5.43 -10.14 -16.22
C GLU A 118 5.82 -9.37 -14.96
N LEU A 119 5.26 -9.78 -13.80
CA LEU A 119 5.59 -9.17 -12.52
C LEU A 119 7.07 -9.34 -12.17
N LYS A 120 7.64 -10.53 -12.41
CA LYS A 120 9.06 -10.80 -12.18
C LYS A 120 9.94 -9.92 -13.06
N GLU A 121 9.64 -9.81 -14.37
CA GLU A 121 10.37 -8.94 -15.29
C GLU A 121 10.33 -7.48 -14.80
N ALA A 122 9.17 -6.97 -14.41
CA ALA A 122 9.02 -5.62 -13.91
C ALA A 122 9.81 -5.35 -12.61
N LEU A 123 9.82 -6.32 -11.68
CA LEU A 123 10.62 -6.26 -10.45
C LEU A 123 12.12 -6.19 -10.77
N ASP A 124 12.60 -7.04 -11.69
CA ASP A 124 13.99 -7.08 -12.12
C ASP A 124 14.40 -5.76 -12.81
N GLU A 125 13.56 -5.25 -13.73
CA GLU A 125 13.82 -4.03 -14.48
C GLU A 125 13.86 -2.77 -13.59
N THR A 126 13.09 -2.73 -12.50
CA THR A 126 13.05 -1.58 -11.57
C THR A 126 13.95 -1.74 -10.36
N SER A 127 14.66 -2.87 -10.23
CA SER A 127 15.44 -3.23 -9.04
C SER A 127 16.55 -2.24 -8.68
N HIS A 128 17.11 -1.56 -9.68
CA HIS A 128 18.19 -0.59 -9.53
C HIS A 128 17.72 0.82 -9.10
N ASN A 129 16.41 1.08 -9.14
CA ASN A 129 15.85 2.37 -8.75
C ASN A 129 15.96 2.57 -7.22
N THR A 130 16.16 3.83 -6.81
CA THR A 130 16.48 4.21 -5.43
C THR A 130 15.55 5.28 -4.84
N GLY A 131 14.55 5.72 -5.58
CA GLY A 131 13.57 6.72 -5.16
C GLY A 131 12.39 6.10 -4.40
N LEU A 132 11.17 6.44 -4.81
CA LEU A 132 9.95 5.90 -4.22
C LEU A 132 9.92 4.37 -4.32
N ASN A 133 9.64 3.70 -3.20
CA ASN A 133 9.34 2.27 -3.16
C ASN A 133 7.83 2.07 -3.33
N LEU A 134 7.40 1.62 -4.51
CA LEU A 134 6.01 1.27 -4.81
C LEU A 134 5.77 -0.20 -4.46
N VAL A 135 4.95 -0.46 -3.45
CA VAL A 135 4.63 -1.81 -2.96
C VAL A 135 3.22 -2.19 -3.42
N MET A 136 3.10 -3.18 -4.29
CA MET A 136 1.81 -3.71 -4.74
C MET A 136 1.40 -4.87 -3.85
N ALA A 137 0.29 -4.74 -3.12
CA ALA A 137 -0.31 -5.83 -2.36
C ALA A 137 -1.22 -6.65 -3.31
N LEU A 138 -0.75 -7.82 -3.74
CA LEU A 138 -1.37 -8.71 -4.72
C LEU A 138 -1.68 -10.07 -4.08
N SER A 139 -2.93 -10.53 -4.19
CA SER A 139 -3.37 -11.74 -3.48
C SER A 139 -2.97 -11.70 -2.00
N TYR A 140 -3.13 -10.51 -1.40
CA TYR A 140 -2.70 -10.20 -0.04
C TYR A 140 -3.88 -10.13 0.92
N SER A 141 -3.68 -10.61 2.13
CA SER A 141 -4.47 -10.23 3.30
C SER A 141 -3.66 -10.40 4.58
N SER A 142 -3.94 -9.59 5.60
CA SER A 142 -3.18 -9.65 6.85
C SER A 142 -3.35 -10.98 7.60
N ARG A 143 -4.54 -11.57 7.55
CA ARG A 143 -4.76 -12.89 8.19
C ARG A 143 -3.94 -13.98 7.53
N TRP A 144 -3.83 -13.97 6.20
CA TRP A 144 -2.94 -14.86 5.45
C TRP A 144 -1.47 -14.62 5.84
N GLU A 145 -1.05 -13.37 5.86
CA GLU A 145 0.32 -12.97 6.22
C GLU A 145 0.71 -13.45 7.62
N ILE A 146 -0.14 -13.15 8.62
CA ILE A 146 0.09 -13.54 10.03
C ILE A 146 0.18 -15.07 10.16
N VAL A 147 -0.70 -15.81 9.50
CA VAL A 147 -0.66 -17.29 9.52
C VAL A 147 0.64 -17.80 8.90
N ASN A 148 1.12 -17.19 7.82
CA ASN A 148 2.40 -17.59 7.20
C ASN A 148 3.60 -17.23 8.06
N ALA A 149 3.59 -16.07 8.73
CA ALA A 149 4.61 -15.69 9.70
C ALA A 149 4.69 -16.72 10.85
N ILE A 150 3.52 -17.11 11.43
CA ILE A 150 3.46 -18.13 12.48
C ILE A 150 4.01 -19.48 12.00
N LYS A 151 3.66 -19.91 10.78
CA LYS A 151 4.20 -21.17 10.22
C LYS A 151 5.71 -21.12 10.06
N SER A 152 6.26 -19.99 9.61
CA SER A 152 7.70 -19.80 9.42
C SER A 152 8.44 -19.79 10.76
N ILE A 153 7.91 -19.09 11.76
CA ILE A 153 8.42 -19.08 13.13
C ILE A 153 8.42 -20.52 13.70
N ALA A 154 7.30 -21.24 13.59
CA ALA A 154 7.20 -22.61 14.07
C ALA A 154 8.21 -23.56 13.38
N ALA A 155 8.47 -23.36 12.09
CA ALA A 155 9.47 -24.12 11.35
C ALA A 155 10.90 -23.82 11.86
N ASP A 156 11.23 -22.56 12.12
CA ASP A 156 12.55 -22.16 12.64
C ASP A 156 12.76 -22.61 14.07
N VAL A 157 11.75 -22.56 14.93
CA VAL A 157 11.79 -23.16 16.29
C VAL A 157 12.03 -24.66 16.20
N LYS A 158 11.29 -25.39 15.35
CA LYS A 158 11.50 -26.82 15.13
C LYS A 158 12.90 -27.16 14.62
N ALA A 159 13.47 -26.28 13.82
CA ALA A 159 14.83 -26.44 13.27
C ALA A 159 15.95 -26.02 14.25
N GLY A 160 15.63 -25.52 15.45
CA GLY A 160 16.58 -25.01 16.44
C GLY A 160 17.29 -23.72 16.03
N LYS A 161 16.67 -22.95 15.13
CA LYS A 161 17.20 -21.64 14.70
C LYS A 161 16.68 -20.48 15.54
N LEU A 162 15.58 -20.69 16.25
CA LEU A 162 14.91 -19.73 17.11
C LEU A 162 14.40 -20.43 18.36
N GLU A 163 14.63 -19.85 19.52
CA GLU A 163 14.07 -20.35 20.76
C GLU A 163 12.72 -19.66 21.06
N PRO A 164 11.72 -20.37 21.64
CA PRO A 164 10.41 -19.77 21.90
C PRO A 164 10.43 -18.50 22.73
N PHE A 165 11.38 -18.33 23.64
CA PHE A 165 11.51 -17.15 24.49
C PHE A 165 12.11 -15.94 23.77
N GLU A 166 12.68 -16.12 22.58
CA GLU A 166 13.20 -15.05 21.72
C GLU A 166 12.12 -14.42 20.84
N ILE A 167 10.90 -15.02 20.82
CA ILE A 167 9.79 -14.51 20.02
C ILE A 167 9.18 -13.32 20.74
N ASP A 168 9.35 -12.14 20.17
CA ASP A 168 8.78 -10.88 20.65
C ASP A 168 8.13 -10.07 19.50
N GLN A 169 7.70 -8.84 19.78
CA GLN A 169 7.04 -7.99 18.79
C GLN A 169 7.97 -7.58 17.63
N ASP A 170 9.26 -7.47 17.89
CA ASP A 170 10.23 -7.08 16.86
C ASP A 170 10.61 -8.29 15.99
N SER A 171 10.83 -9.46 16.57
CA SER A 171 11.13 -10.67 15.82
C SER A 171 9.99 -11.10 14.88
N ILE A 172 8.71 -10.85 15.23
CA ILE A 172 7.58 -11.13 14.33
C ILE A 172 7.69 -10.36 13.02
N LYS A 173 8.17 -9.10 13.05
CA LYS A 173 8.31 -8.27 11.85
C LYS A 173 9.19 -8.92 10.79
N ASP A 174 10.22 -9.65 11.19
CA ASP A 174 11.16 -10.32 10.29
C ASP A 174 10.52 -11.46 9.50
N TYR A 175 9.35 -11.93 9.93
CA TYR A 175 8.58 -12.98 9.26
C TYR A 175 7.39 -12.45 8.46
N LEU A 176 7.07 -11.16 8.55
CA LEU A 176 6.01 -10.54 7.74
C LEU A 176 6.47 -10.31 6.30
N ALA A 177 5.53 -10.28 5.37
CA ALA A 177 5.79 -9.94 3.97
C ALA A 177 6.33 -8.51 3.79
N THR A 178 6.12 -7.66 4.80
CA THR A 178 6.53 -6.25 4.85
C THR A 178 7.86 -6.02 5.57
N LYS A 179 8.62 -7.05 5.92
CA LYS A 179 9.86 -6.97 6.71
C LYS A 179 10.89 -5.96 6.19
N GLU A 180 10.93 -5.75 4.88
CA GLU A 180 11.86 -4.81 4.23
C GLU A 180 11.36 -3.35 4.25
N PHE A 181 10.15 -3.11 4.75
CA PHE A 181 9.49 -1.81 4.69
C PHE A 181 9.16 -1.28 6.09
N PRO A 182 9.23 0.05 6.32
CA PRO A 182 8.69 0.63 7.54
C PRO A 182 7.17 0.48 7.58
N ASP A 183 6.59 0.46 8.77
CA ASP A 183 5.14 0.48 8.93
C ASP A 183 4.54 1.76 8.31
N PRO A 184 3.32 1.70 7.73
CA PRO A 184 2.64 2.88 7.23
C PRO A 184 2.35 3.89 8.34
N GLU A 185 2.58 5.15 8.06
CA GLU A 185 2.23 6.25 8.96
C GLU A 185 0.87 6.88 8.63
N LEU A 186 0.47 6.80 7.36
CA LEU A 186 -0.83 7.24 6.86
C LEU A 186 -1.48 6.13 6.04
N MET A 187 -2.71 5.75 6.39
CA MET A 187 -3.55 4.88 5.57
C MET A 187 -4.72 5.68 5.03
N ILE A 188 -4.88 5.66 3.70
CA ILE A 188 -5.98 6.33 2.99
C ILE A 188 -6.95 5.27 2.47
N ARG A 189 -8.25 5.48 2.70
CA ARG A 189 -9.28 4.69 2.02
C ARG A 189 -10.29 5.58 1.32
N THR A 190 -10.51 5.30 0.05
CA THR A 190 -11.46 6.01 -0.81
C THR A 190 -12.88 5.45 -0.69
N SER A 191 -13.88 6.20 -1.17
CA SER A 191 -15.27 5.76 -1.36
C SER A 191 -16.14 5.66 -0.09
N GLY A 192 -15.80 6.38 1.00
CA GLY A 192 -16.65 6.54 2.17
C GLY A 192 -16.83 5.30 3.05
N GLU A 193 -15.94 4.32 2.96
CA GLU A 193 -15.99 3.09 3.76
C GLU A 193 -15.03 3.16 4.94
N TYR A 194 -15.53 3.00 6.15
CA TYR A 194 -14.78 3.17 7.41
C TYR A 194 -14.33 1.81 7.97
N ARG A 195 -13.50 1.08 7.24
CA ARG A 195 -12.91 -0.20 7.62
C ARG A 195 -11.60 -0.42 6.87
N ILE A 196 -10.72 -1.29 7.36
CA ILE A 196 -9.41 -1.59 6.75
C ILE A 196 -9.41 -2.90 5.93
N SER A 197 -10.49 -3.64 5.92
CA SER A 197 -10.72 -4.81 5.05
C SER A 197 -9.56 -5.79 4.99
N ASN A 198 -9.08 -6.23 6.16
CA ASN A 198 -7.99 -7.20 6.27
C ASN A 198 -6.66 -6.75 5.62
N PHE A 199 -6.45 -5.42 5.53
CA PHE A 199 -5.25 -4.82 4.98
C PHE A 199 -4.29 -4.38 6.08
N LEU A 200 -3.05 -4.86 6.07
CA LEU A 200 -1.93 -4.46 6.92
C LEU A 200 -2.27 -4.34 8.43
N LEU A 201 -3.02 -5.33 9.01
CA LEU A 201 -3.50 -5.28 10.40
C LEU A 201 -2.38 -5.03 11.42
N TYR A 202 -1.25 -5.72 11.27
CA TYR A 202 -0.11 -5.59 12.18
C TYR A 202 0.56 -4.22 12.02
N GLN A 203 0.80 -3.83 10.78
CA GLN A 203 1.56 -2.65 10.42
C GLN A 203 0.79 -1.33 10.65
N LEU A 204 -0.56 -1.37 10.61
CA LEU A 204 -1.41 -0.18 10.82
C LEU A 204 -1.69 0.14 12.29
N ALA A 205 -1.07 -0.57 13.24
CA ALA A 205 -1.34 -0.42 14.67
C ALA A 205 -1.22 1.03 15.18
N TYR A 206 -0.34 1.85 14.58
CA TYR A 206 -0.12 3.25 14.92
C TYR A 206 -0.23 4.20 13.71
N ALA A 207 -0.83 3.72 12.61
CA ALA A 207 -1.05 4.56 11.45
C ALA A 207 -2.21 5.54 11.69
N GLU A 208 -2.09 6.74 11.14
CA GLU A 208 -3.20 7.66 11.01
C GLU A 208 -4.13 7.19 9.88
N LEU A 209 -5.43 7.20 10.12
CA LEU A 209 -6.42 6.73 9.16
C LEU A 209 -7.16 7.92 8.54
N TYR A 210 -7.13 8.02 7.21
CA TYR A 210 -7.85 9.03 6.45
C TYR A 210 -8.90 8.38 5.55
N PHE A 211 -10.16 8.74 5.71
CA PHE A 211 -11.28 8.23 4.91
C PHE A 211 -11.88 9.35 4.08
N THR A 212 -12.01 9.14 2.76
CA THR A 212 -12.61 10.13 1.86
C THR A 212 -13.81 9.57 1.11
N GLN A 213 -14.77 10.43 0.79
CA GLN A 213 -15.94 10.08 -0.04
C GLN A 213 -15.57 9.96 -1.52
N VAL A 214 -14.45 10.54 -1.95
CA VAL A 214 -13.98 10.47 -3.33
C VAL A 214 -13.75 9.01 -3.71
N ARG A 215 -14.24 8.59 -4.88
CA ARG A 215 -14.03 7.26 -5.42
C ARG A 215 -12.67 7.15 -6.08
N TRP A 216 -12.09 5.94 -6.05
CA TRP A 216 -10.75 5.76 -6.56
C TRP A 216 -10.54 6.30 -8.00
N PRO A 217 -11.43 6.08 -9.01
CA PRO A 217 -11.22 6.62 -10.34
C PRO A 217 -11.21 8.15 -10.43
N ASP A 218 -11.70 8.86 -9.40
CA ASP A 218 -11.70 10.32 -9.33
C ASP A 218 -10.66 10.86 -8.33
N PHE A 219 -9.94 10.00 -7.62
CA PHE A 219 -8.93 10.38 -6.65
C PHE A 219 -7.63 10.82 -7.37
N ARG A 220 -7.18 12.03 -7.10
CA ARG A 220 -6.05 12.68 -7.79
C ARG A 220 -5.04 13.25 -6.79
N LYS A 221 -3.93 13.83 -7.30
CA LYS A 221 -2.87 14.48 -6.48
C LYS A 221 -3.43 15.45 -5.46
N GLU A 222 -4.44 16.24 -5.81
CA GLU A 222 -5.07 17.19 -4.88
C GLU A 222 -5.68 16.49 -3.66
N ASN A 223 -6.32 15.34 -3.85
CA ASN A 223 -6.88 14.56 -2.75
C ASN A 223 -5.80 13.89 -1.90
N LEU A 224 -4.68 13.48 -2.50
CA LEU A 224 -3.49 13.02 -1.76
C LEU A 224 -2.94 14.16 -0.90
N TYR A 225 -2.84 15.38 -1.44
CA TYR A 225 -2.37 16.55 -0.71
C TYR A 225 -3.30 16.91 0.46
N GLU A 226 -4.62 16.81 0.28
CA GLU A 226 -5.59 16.96 1.37
C GLU A 226 -5.35 15.94 2.49
N ALA A 227 -5.13 14.67 2.16
CA ALA A 227 -4.85 13.62 3.14
C ALA A 227 -3.52 13.87 3.89
N ILE A 228 -2.49 14.34 3.21
CA ILE A 228 -1.20 14.70 3.84
C ILE A 228 -1.36 15.93 4.73
N LEU A 229 -2.11 16.94 4.31
CA LEU A 229 -2.39 18.13 5.14
C LEU A 229 -3.20 17.79 6.39
N ASP A 230 -4.15 16.85 6.29
CA ASP A 230 -4.87 16.32 7.45
C ASP A 230 -3.91 15.57 8.40
N PHE A 231 -3.02 14.75 7.86
CA PHE A 231 -1.97 14.07 8.64
C PHE A 231 -1.09 15.06 9.41
N HIS A 232 -0.69 16.19 8.80
CA HIS A 232 0.12 17.23 9.46
C HIS A 232 -0.58 17.89 10.66
N GLN A 233 -1.93 17.88 10.70
CA GLN A 233 -2.68 18.46 11.80
C GLN A 233 -2.80 17.52 13.01
N ARG A 234 -2.40 16.25 12.86
CA ARG A 234 -2.54 15.23 13.89
C ARG A 234 -1.30 15.13 14.77
N GLU A 235 -1.50 14.98 16.08
CA GLU A 235 -0.42 14.73 17.02
C GLU A 235 -0.22 13.22 17.23
N ARG A 236 0.86 12.66 16.72
CA ARG A 236 1.20 11.23 16.86
C ARG A 236 1.84 10.97 18.22
N ARG A 237 1.10 10.37 19.14
CA ARG A 237 1.51 10.22 20.54
C ARG A 237 2.16 8.89 20.88
N PHE A 238 1.94 7.83 20.13
CA PHE A 238 2.48 6.49 20.40
C PHE A 238 2.28 6.04 21.86
N GLY A 239 1.08 6.28 22.42
CA GLY A 239 0.74 5.96 23.81
C GLY A 239 1.28 6.94 24.85
N LYS A 240 1.98 8.03 24.49
CA LYS A 240 2.48 9.06 25.40
C LYS A 240 1.46 10.18 25.60
N THR A 241 1.60 10.94 26.71
CA THR A 241 0.84 12.17 26.89
C THR A 241 1.45 13.32 26.08
N GLY A 242 0.65 14.35 25.73
CA GLY A 242 1.17 15.53 25.03
C GLY A 242 2.28 16.27 25.80
N GLU A 243 2.27 16.21 27.13
CA GLU A 243 3.33 16.79 27.99
C GLU A 243 4.66 16.04 27.84
N GLN A 244 4.61 14.71 27.73
CA GLN A 244 5.82 13.88 27.53
C GLN A 244 6.45 14.09 26.16
N LEU A 245 5.69 14.51 25.15
CA LEU A 245 6.22 14.84 23.83
C LEU A 245 6.96 16.18 23.85
N LYS A 246 6.43 17.20 24.53
CA LYS A 246 7.04 18.54 24.63
C LYS A 246 8.40 18.51 25.35
N GLN A 247 8.55 17.68 26.39
CA GLN A 247 9.82 17.53 27.12
C GLN A 247 10.97 16.97 26.27
N LYS A 248 10.66 16.21 25.20
CA LYS A 248 11.68 15.66 24.29
C LYS A 248 12.19 16.70 23.28
N THR A 249 11.37 17.68 22.93
CA THR A 249 11.72 18.73 21.95
C THR A 249 12.59 19.83 22.58
N GLU A 250 12.57 19.96 23.92
CA GLU A 250 13.38 20.96 24.65
C GLU A 250 14.80 20.45 25.01
N ILE A 251 15.10 19.17 24.77
CA ILE A 251 16.40 18.52 25.11
C ILE A 251 17.26 18.26 23.86
N THR A 252 16.75 18.56 22.66
CA THR A 252 17.43 18.42 21.37
C THR A 252 17.72 19.77 20.77
#